data_fbb8d6d84abbbc804ff3db92bbad78c5
#
_entry.id   fbb8d6d84abbbc804ff3db92bbad78c5
#
_cell.length_a   1.000
_cell.length_b   1.000
_cell.length_c   1.000
_cell.angle_alpha   90.00
_cell.angle_beta   90.00
_cell.angle_gamma   90.00
#
_symmetry.space_group_name_H-M   'P 1'
#
loop_
_entity.id
_entity.type
_entity.pdbx_description
1 polymer ?
#
loop_
_entity_poly.entity_id
_entity_poly.type
_entity_poly.pdbx_seq_one_letter_code
_entity_poly.pdbx_strand_id
1 'polypeptide(L)'
;MISHIPINKIKSVIIGDGLVFRPHKNTLKDLASGEMATLNNVATQLLLYLLQNGKEISSRDEILLNVFQHNGARATDANLNQHISFLRKAITSTGHPAELIVTIPRMGFRMGDANINIILLEDCYSLFLIVFV
;
A
#
# COMPACT_ATOMS: atom_id res chain seq x y z
N MET A 1 12.06 -3.17 7.31
CA MET A 1 11.26 -4.15 6.58
C MET A 1 9.97 -4.44 7.30
N ILE A 2 8.88 -4.45 6.57
CA ILE A 2 7.55 -4.56 7.17
C ILE A 2 6.97 -5.97 7.11
N SER A 3 7.70 -6.94 6.53
CA SER A 3 7.22 -8.30 6.32
C SER A 3 6.90 -9.06 7.62
N HIS A 4 7.44 -8.63 8.74
CA HIS A 4 7.21 -9.27 10.03
C HIS A 4 6.10 -8.60 10.85
N ILE A 5 5.56 -7.49 10.38
CA ILE A 5 4.58 -6.72 11.13
C ILE A 5 3.18 -7.23 10.81
N PRO A 6 2.40 -7.64 11.81
CA PRO A 6 1.00 -8.03 11.56
C PRO A 6 0.22 -6.87 10.96
N ILE A 7 -0.51 -7.15 9.89
CA ILE A 7 -1.27 -6.12 9.15
C ILE A 7 -2.24 -5.39 10.07
N ASN A 8 -2.87 -6.10 10.99
CA ASN A 8 -3.85 -5.51 11.90
C ASN A 8 -3.25 -4.51 12.90
N LYS A 9 -1.91 -4.46 13.01
CA LYS A 9 -1.23 -3.50 13.89
C LYS A 9 -0.72 -2.27 13.15
N ILE A 10 -0.85 -2.23 11.84
CA ILE A 10 -0.41 -1.08 11.06
C ILE A 10 -1.51 -0.03 11.04
N LYS A 11 -1.24 1.13 11.63
CA LYS A 11 -2.16 2.26 11.58
C LYS A 11 -2.09 2.98 10.24
N SER A 12 -0.88 3.31 9.82
CA SER A 12 -0.66 4.00 8.57
C SER A 12 0.75 3.72 8.05
N VAL A 13 0.93 3.96 6.75
CA VAL A 13 2.24 3.88 6.10
C VAL A 13 2.44 5.19 5.37
N ILE A 14 3.54 5.88 5.64
CA ILE A 14 3.92 7.09 4.91
C ILE A 14 4.86 6.69 3.79
N ILE A 15 4.45 6.95 2.56
CA ILE A 15 5.19 6.55 1.36
C ILE A 15 5.74 7.82 0.69
N GLY A 16 7.06 7.88 0.53
CA GLY A 16 7.69 9.02 -0.12
C GLY A 16 7.47 10.33 0.61
N ASP A 17 7.09 11.34 -0.13
CA ASP A 17 7.01 12.72 0.36
C ASP A 17 5.64 13.09 0.94
N GLY A 18 5.08 12.21 1.76
CA GLY A 18 3.86 12.55 2.48
C GLY A 18 2.58 11.92 1.96
N LEU A 19 2.67 10.83 1.20
CA LEU A 19 1.50 10.04 0.85
C LEU A 19 1.20 9.09 2.00
N VAL A 20 0.09 9.30 2.68
CA VAL A 20 -0.31 8.49 3.83
C VAL A 20 -1.33 7.44 3.40
N PHE A 21 -0.94 6.19 3.56
CA PHE A 21 -1.82 5.05 3.32
C PHE A 21 -2.38 4.55 4.65
N ARG A 22 -3.70 4.54 4.79
CA ARG A 22 -4.39 4.02 5.97
C ARG A 22 -5.17 2.77 5.59
N PRO A 23 -4.61 1.58 5.85
CA PRO A 23 -5.27 0.32 5.42
C PRO A 23 -6.65 0.12 6.04
N HIS A 24 -6.81 0.46 7.31
CA HIS A 24 -8.09 0.27 8.01
C HIS A 24 -9.20 1.21 7.51
N LYS A 25 -8.82 2.28 6.83
CA LYS A 25 -9.77 3.24 6.26
C LYS A 25 -9.84 3.15 4.75
N ASN A 26 -9.05 2.30 4.14
CA ASN A 26 -8.99 2.15 2.68
C ASN A 26 -8.71 3.49 1.98
N THR A 27 -7.79 4.29 2.51
CA THR A 27 -7.53 5.63 1.96
C THR A 27 -6.05 5.89 1.70
N LEU A 28 -5.82 6.70 0.67
CA LEU A 28 -4.55 7.37 0.40
C LEU A 28 -4.80 8.87 0.54
N LYS A 29 -3.91 9.56 1.24
CA LYS A 29 -4.06 11.01 1.44
C LYS A 29 -2.70 11.69 1.36
N ASP A 30 -2.65 12.80 0.63
CA ASP A 30 -1.46 13.65 0.64
C ASP A 30 -1.50 14.59 1.84
N LEU A 31 -0.45 14.59 2.66
CA LEU A 31 -0.39 15.41 3.86
C LEU A 31 -0.38 16.89 3.56
N ALA A 32 0.28 17.32 2.48
CA ALA A 32 0.44 18.73 2.17
C ALA A 32 -0.86 19.34 1.64
N SER A 33 -1.49 18.68 0.66
CA SER A 33 -2.69 19.21 -0.01
C SER A 33 -4.00 18.78 0.62
N GLY A 34 -3.99 17.66 1.33
CA GLY A 34 -5.21 17.04 1.83
C GLY A 34 -5.98 16.24 0.79
N GLU A 35 -5.49 16.17 -0.44
CA GLU A 35 -6.12 15.36 -1.49
C GLU A 35 -6.18 13.90 -1.06
N MET A 36 -7.33 13.27 -1.25
CA MET A 36 -7.57 11.93 -0.76
C MET A 36 -8.20 11.06 -1.84
N ALA A 37 -7.82 9.79 -1.87
CA ALA A 37 -8.42 8.78 -2.72
C ALA A 37 -8.88 7.62 -1.86
N THR A 38 -10.01 7.03 -2.22
CA THR A 38 -10.57 5.86 -1.54
C THR A 38 -10.27 4.61 -2.36
N LEU A 39 -9.85 3.55 -1.69
CA LEU A 39 -9.52 2.26 -2.30
C LEU A 39 -10.61 1.23 -1.95
N ASN A 40 -10.80 0.24 -2.82
CA ASN A 40 -11.59 -0.92 -2.42
C ASN A 40 -10.71 -1.87 -1.59
N ASN A 41 -11.33 -2.87 -1.00
CA ASN A 41 -10.62 -3.79 -0.11
C ASN A 41 -9.48 -4.53 -0.81
N VAL A 42 -9.70 -5.01 -2.02
CA VAL A 42 -8.67 -5.75 -2.77
C VAL A 42 -7.49 -4.86 -3.11
N ALA A 43 -7.76 -3.63 -3.54
CA ALA A 43 -6.69 -2.65 -3.82
C ALA A 43 -5.89 -2.34 -2.56
N THR A 44 -6.54 -2.21 -1.42
CA THR A 44 -5.87 -2.01 -0.13
C THR A 44 -4.97 -3.18 0.20
N GLN A 45 -5.45 -4.40 0.06
CA GLN A 45 -4.67 -5.60 0.33
C GLN A 45 -3.51 -5.74 -0.64
N LEU A 46 -3.72 -5.39 -1.91
CA LEU A 46 -2.67 -5.41 -2.92
C LEU A 46 -1.54 -4.43 -2.57
N LEU A 47 -1.90 -3.21 -2.18
CA LEU A 47 -0.88 -2.22 -1.80
C LEU A 47 -0.12 -2.66 -0.54
N LEU A 48 -0.82 -3.20 0.45
CA LEU A 48 -0.16 -3.76 1.64
C LEU A 48 0.83 -4.85 1.27
N TYR A 49 0.43 -5.76 0.40
CA TYR A 49 1.28 -6.88 -0.03
C TYR A 49 2.56 -6.36 -0.70
N LEU A 50 2.41 -5.40 -1.60
CA LEU A 50 3.57 -4.79 -2.27
C LEU A 50 4.48 -4.06 -1.28
N LEU A 51 3.90 -3.35 -0.33
CA LEU A 51 4.68 -2.66 0.70
C LEU A 51 5.44 -3.64 1.59
N GLN A 52 4.84 -4.78 1.93
CA GLN A 52 5.50 -5.82 2.73
C GLN A 52 6.71 -6.40 2.03
N ASN A 53 6.65 -6.54 0.72
CA ASN A 53 7.76 -7.07 -0.07
C ASN A 53 8.77 -5.99 -0.46
N GLY A 54 8.39 -4.72 -0.35
CA GLY A 54 9.29 -3.60 -0.59
C GLY A 54 9.84 -3.58 -2.00
N LYS A 55 11.16 -3.62 -2.12
CA LYS A 55 11.84 -3.62 -3.42
C LYS A 55 11.96 -5.00 -4.04
N GLU A 56 11.57 -6.04 -3.33
CA GLU A 56 11.55 -7.38 -3.90
C GLU A 56 10.38 -7.51 -4.87
N ILE A 57 10.62 -8.21 -5.97
CA ILE A 57 9.61 -8.41 -6.99
C ILE A 57 8.59 -9.43 -6.51
N SER A 58 7.32 -9.03 -6.53
CA SER A 58 6.21 -9.95 -6.29
C SER A 58 5.73 -10.45 -7.64
N SER A 59 5.76 -11.77 -7.85
CA SER A 59 5.30 -12.34 -9.11
C SER A 59 3.79 -12.19 -9.27
N ARG A 60 3.34 -12.21 -10.51
CA ARG A 60 1.90 -12.16 -10.80
C ARG A 60 1.17 -13.32 -10.12
N ASP A 61 1.73 -14.52 -10.21
CA ASP A 61 1.11 -15.71 -9.64
C ASP A 61 0.99 -15.65 -8.12
N GLU A 62 2.03 -15.18 -7.42
CA GLU A 62 1.94 -15.06 -5.97
C GLU A 62 0.97 -13.96 -5.54
N ILE A 63 0.86 -12.87 -6.29
CA ILE A 63 -0.13 -11.83 -6.02
C ILE A 63 -1.54 -12.37 -6.21
N LEU A 64 -1.77 -13.09 -7.31
CA LEU A 64 -3.07 -13.68 -7.58
C LEU A 64 -3.49 -14.65 -6.47
N LEU A 65 -2.55 -15.44 -5.97
CA LEU A 65 -2.82 -16.41 -4.91
C LEU A 65 -3.01 -15.71 -3.55
N ASN A 66 -2.06 -14.88 -3.16
CA ASN A 66 -2.00 -14.36 -1.80
C ASN A 66 -2.87 -13.13 -1.56
N VAL A 67 -3.21 -12.40 -2.61
CA VAL A 67 -4.05 -11.21 -2.49
C VAL A 67 -5.45 -11.47 -3.04
N PHE A 68 -5.56 -11.85 -4.31
CA PHE A 68 -6.86 -11.97 -4.95
C PHE A 68 -7.64 -13.18 -4.47
N GLN A 69 -7.07 -14.35 -4.58
CA GLN A 69 -7.74 -15.59 -4.16
C GLN A 69 -8.01 -15.58 -2.66
N HIS A 70 -7.03 -15.14 -1.87
CA HIS A 70 -7.16 -15.08 -0.42
C HIS A 70 -8.32 -14.16 0.02
N ASN A 71 -8.58 -13.09 -0.71
CA ASN A 71 -9.65 -12.14 -0.39
C ASN A 71 -10.95 -12.40 -1.17
N GLY A 72 -11.07 -13.56 -1.79
CA GLY A 72 -12.28 -13.93 -2.51
C GLY A 72 -12.51 -13.18 -3.81
N ALA A 73 -11.47 -12.54 -4.36
CA ALA A 73 -11.55 -11.82 -5.61
C ALA A 73 -11.17 -12.72 -6.78
N ARG A 74 -11.61 -12.34 -7.98
CA ARG A 74 -11.28 -13.09 -9.17
C ARG A 74 -9.79 -13.01 -9.48
N ALA A 75 -9.11 -14.16 -9.43
CA ALA A 75 -7.66 -14.25 -9.59
C ALA A 75 -7.29 -14.41 -11.07
N THR A 76 -7.44 -13.34 -11.85
CA THR A 76 -7.10 -13.29 -13.26
C THR A 76 -6.10 -12.17 -13.53
N ASP A 77 -5.29 -12.33 -14.58
CA ASP A 77 -4.34 -11.29 -14.99
C ASP A 77 -5.06 -9.98 -15.32
N ALA A 78 -6.21 -10.07 -15.97
CA ALA A 78 -7.00 -8.89 -16.30
C ALA A 78 -7.42 -8.13 -15.05
N ASN A 79 -7.87 -8.84 -14.02
CA ASN A 79 -8.29 -8.22 -12.77
C ASN A 79 -7.11 -7.61 -12.02
N LEU A 80 -5.97 -8.30 -12.03
CA LEU A 80 -4.73 -7.76 -11.46
C LEU A 80 -4.33 -6.46 -12.16
N ASN A 81 -4.31 -6.44 -13.49
CA ASN A 81 -3.97 -5.25 -14.26
C ASN A 81 -4.92 -4.09 -13.96
N GLN A 82 -6.22 -4.36 -13.83
CA GLN A 82 -7.20 -3.33 -13.47
C GLN A 82 -6.91 -2.73 -12.10
N HIS A 83 -6.56 -3.56 -11.13
CA HIS A 83 -6.27 -3.07 -9.78
C HIS A 83 -4.95 -2.29 -9.72
N ILE A 84 -3.94 -2.69 -10.46
CA ILE A 84 -2.69 -1.93 -10.57
C ILE A 84 -2.98 -0.55 -11.20
N SER A 85 -3.75 -0.51 -12.30
CA SER A 85 -4.16 0.75 -12.91
C SER A 85 -4.94 1.62 -11.95
N PHE A 86 -5.86 1.03 -11.20
CA PHE A 86 -6.66 1.74 -10.22
C PHE A 86 -5.78 2.35 -9.12
N LEU A 87 -4.85 1.58 -8.59
CA LEU A 87 -3.92 2.07 -7.57
C LEU A 87 -3.06 3.22 -8.09
N ARG A 88 -2.55 3.11 -9.31
CA ARG A 88 -1.75 4.17 -9.90
C ARG A 88 -2.55 5.45 -10.11
N LYS A 89 -3.80 5.33 -10.53
CA LYS A 89 -4.69 6.48 -10.67
C LYS A 89 -4.99 7.12 -9.33
N ALA A 90 -5.23 6.31 -8.30
CA ALA A 90 -5.45 6.82 -6.95
C ALA A 90 -4.22 7.58 -6.45
N ILE A 91 -3.04 7.02 -6.65
CA ILE A 91 -1.77 7.67 -6.28
C ILE A 91 -1.60 9.00 -7.00
N THR A 92 -1.80 9.02 -8.32
CA THR A 92 -1.61 10.25 -9.10
C THR A 92 -2.67 11.30 -8.79
N SER A 93 -3.88 10.88 -8.42
CA SER A 93 -4.95 11.83 -8.05
C SER A 93 -4.60 12.60 -6.78
N THR A 94 -3.74 12.05 -5.93
CA THR A 94 -3.28 12.73 -4.72
C THR A 94 -2.01 13.55 -4.95
N GLY A 95 -1.50 13.59 -6.19
CA GLY A 95 -0.31 14.38 -6.53
C GLY A 95 1.01 13.63 -6.41
N HIS A 96 0.97 12.32 -6.26
CA HIS A 96 2.17 11.48 -6.15
C HIS A 96 2.42 10.70 -7.44
N PRO A 97 3.67 10.26 -7.70
CA PRO A 97 4.00 9.62 -8.97
C PRO A 97 3.48 8.18 -9.05
N ALA A 98 2.99 7.80 -10.23
CA ALA A 98 2.54 6.44 -10.50
C ALA A 98 3.66 5.41 -10.35
N GLU A 99 4.90 5.85 -10.47
CA GLU A 99 6.12 5.03 -10.36
C GLU A 99 6.38 4.51 -8.95
N LEU A 100 5.56 4.90 -7.98
CA LEU A 100 5.59 4.26 -6.66
C LEU A 100 5.30 2.76 -6.76
N ILE A 101 4.57 2.34 -7.79
CA ILE A 101 4.38 0.93 -8.14
C ILE A 101 5.05 0.69 -9.49
N VAL A 102 6.07 -0.16 -9.50
CA VAL A 102 6.88 -0.44 -10.69
C VAL A 102 6.48 -1.78 -11.27
N THR A 103 6.27 -1.81 -12.58
CA THR A 103 6.09 -3.06 -13.34
C THR A 103 7.45 -3.56 -13.78
N ILE A 104 7.77 -4.80 -13.44
CA ILE A 104 8.95 -5.48 -13.95
C ILE A 104 8.46 -6.44 -15.03
N PRO A 105 8.75 -6.15 -16.32
CA PRO A 105 8.19 -6.95 -17.42
C PRO A 105 8.48 -8.44 -17.25
N ARG A 106 7.45 -9.27 -17.45
CA ARG A 106 7.50 -10.72 -17.36
C ARG A 106 7.74 -11.27 -15.96
N MET A 107 8.00 -10.43 -14.95
CA MET A 107 8.30 -10.89 -13.61
C MET A 107 7.20 -10.54 -12.61
N GLY A 108 6.74 -9.30 -12.61
CA GLY A 108 5.71 -8.88 -11.66
C GLY A 108 5.79 -7.41 -11.31
N PHE A 109 5.62 -7.12 -10.03
CA PHE A 109 5.54 -5.74 -9.54
C PHE A 109 6.36 -5.59 -8.27
N ARG A 110 6.81 -4.36 -8.01
CA ARG A 110 7.46 -4.01 -6.76
C ARG A 110 7.19 -2.55 -6.42
N MET A 111 7.50 -2.17 -5.21
CA MET A 111 7.48 -0.76 -4.84
C MET A 111 8.67 -0.04 -5.49
N GLY A 112 8.47 1.21 -5.83
CA GLY A 112 9.53 2.08 -6.36
C GLY A 112 10.47 2.56 -5.26
N ASP A 113 11.44 3.38 -5.66
CA ASP A 113 12.43 3.94 -4.75
C ASP A 113 11.81 5.11 -3.97
N ALA A 114 11.21 4.78 -2.83
CA ALA A 114 10.60 5.77 -1.95
C ALA A 114 10.86 5.35 -0.51
N ASN A 115 10.99 6.33 0.37
CA ASN A 115 11.07 6.05 1.79
C ASN A 115 9.72 5.54 2.28
N ILE A 116 9.73 4.53 3.12
CA ILE A 116 8.52 3.94 3.69
C ILE A 116 8.64 3.99 5.20
N ASN A 117 7.73 4.72 5.84
CA ASN A 117 7.66 4.82 7.30
C ASN A 117 6.34 4.22 7.77
N ILE A 118 6.43 3.22 8.62
CA ILE A 118 5.28 2.52 9.15
C ILE A 118 4.94 3.06 10.52
N ILE A 119 3.68 3.43 10.71
CA ILE A 119 3.18 3.87 12.00
C ILE A 119 2.29 2.78 12.55
N LEU A 120 2.70 2.23 13.69
CA LEU A 120 1.94 1.20 14.37
C LEU A 120 0.93 1.85 15.33
N LEU A 121 -0.13 1.15 15.62
CA LEU A 121 -1.10 1.60 16.61
C LEU A 121 -0.47 1.83 17.98
N GLU A 122 0.46 0.95 18.36
CA GLU A 122 1.16 1.05 19.64
C GLU A 122 2.07 2.27 19.70
N ASP A 123 2.80 2.55 18.61
CA ASP A 123 3.68 3.72 18.56
C ASP A 123 2.89 5.01 18.66
N CYS A 124 1.74 5.07 18.00
CA CYS A 124 0.87 6.22 18.07
C CYS A 124 0.38 6.46 19.50
N TYR A 125 0.03 5.38 20.20
CA TYR A 125 -0.40 5.45 21.59
C TYR A 125 0.75 5.89 22.50
N SER A 126 1.93 5.34 22.33
CA SER A 126 3.12 5.69 23.10
C SER A 126 3.50 7.16 22.93
N LEU A 127 3.46 7.68 21.70
CA LEU A 127 3.73 9.08 21.43
C LEU A 127 2.71 9.98 22.11
N PHE A 128 1.45 9.59 22.10
CA PHE A 128 0.40 10.33 22.78
C PHE A 128 0.66 10.43 24.28
N LEU A 129 1.05 9.33 24.92
CA LEU A 129 1.37 9.30 26.34
C LEU A 129 2.56 10.20 26.66
N ILE A 130 3.59 10.20 25.83
CA ILE A 130 4.78 11.04 26.02
C ILE A 130 4.42 12.52 26.01
N VAL A 131 3.52 12.92 25.11
CA VAL A 131 3.10 14.32 24.99
C VAL A 131 2.38 14.79 26.25
N PHE A 132 1.66 13.91 26.95
CA PHE A 132 0.88 14.28 28.12
C PHE A 132 1.58 14.03 29.44
N VAL A 133 2.77 13.48 29.41
CA VAL A 133 3.58 13.29 30.60
C VAL A 133 4.62 14.39 30.71
#